data_22da9d62a5dfa6694b244365853b4a24
#
_entry.id   22da9d62a5dfa6694b244365853b4a24
#
_cell.length_a   1.000
_cell.length_b   1.000
_cell.length_c   1.000
_cell.angle_alpha   90.00
_cell.angle_beta   90.00
_cell.angle_gamma   90.00
#
_symmetry.space_group_name_H-M   'P 1'
#
loop_
_entity.id
_entity.type
_entity.pdbx_description
1 polymer ?
#
loop_
_entity_poly.entity_id
_entity_poly.type
_entity_poly.pdbx_seq_one_letter_code
_entity_poly.pdbx_strand_id
1 'polypeptide(L)'
;MDIRVEGGRVFVGDRFEDTSVCANDGKIDAIGTEGSAALRIDARDLLVLPGVVDIHGDAFERQVMPRPGVHFAMDIALFDTDRQVLANGITTVFHGVTWSWEPGLRGADNARAILAAMEELQPRLGADTKFHLRHETFNLEAEPEIIDWIDRRRIGVLGFNNHLPAIKNDAPVRPAKIAEMAQRSGISHDAFQNLVSRIAKCADEVPGSIERLSAAARANGIALLSHDDISPEQRRWYRSMGCRLAEFPTTIETAQEAASAGDHVVLGAPNVVRGGSHIGWIDAKDMIARGMCSILASDYYYPAPLLAAFRLAADGVTTFETAWTLVSEIPAAAVGLPDRGIIAVGRRADLILVDVTGGRPRVVATIVAGRVVYLAEAARIHGGQ
;
A
#
# COMPACT_ATOMS: atom_id res chain seq x y z
N MET A 1 -5.26 -17.48 20.50
CA MET A 1 -4.84 -18.85 20.12
C MET A 1 -3.34 -18.83 20.04
N ASP A 2 -2.69 -19.74 20.76
CA ASP A 2 -1.23 -19.77 20.85
C ASP A 2 -0.68 -20.52 19.65
N ILE A 3 0.18 -19.90 18.91
CA ILE A 3 0.87 -20.51 17.77
C ILE A 3 2.38 -20.52 18.02
N ARG A 4 3.04 -21.55 17.48
CA ARG A 4 4.50 -21.65 17.43
C ARG A 4 4.93 -21.95 16.01
N VAL A 5 5.78 -21.10 15.47
CA VAL A 5 6.48 -21.29 14.19
C VAL A 5 7.86 -21.81 14.53
N GLU A 6 8.24 -22.99 14.06
CA GLU A 6 9.48 -23.67 14.47
C GLU A 6 10.28 -24.23 13.29
N GLY A 7 11.59 -24.27 13.44
CA GLY A 7 12.52 -24.92 12.50
C GLY A 7 12.88 -24.09 11.28
N GLY A 8 12.44 -22.83 11.21
CA GLY A 8 12.74 -21.91 10.10
C GLY A 8 13.90 -20.95 10.39
N ARG A 9 14.36 -20.27 9.35
CA ARG A 9 15.27 -19.13 9.46
C ARG A 9 14.45 -17.85 9.65
N VAL A 10 14.47 -17.33 10.87
CA VAL A 10 13.66 -16.16 11.28
C VAL A 10 14.44 -14.88 11.10
N PHE A 11 13.84 -13.89 10.45
CA PHE A 11 14.41 -12.55 10.33
C PHE A 11 14.10 -11.72 11.58
N VAL A 12 15.02 -11.74 12.54
CA VAL A 12 14.91 -11.03 13.82
C VAL A 12 15.71 -9.74 13.77
N GLY A 13 15.02 -8.61 13.87
CA GLY A 13 15.65 -7.30 13.76
C GLY A 13 16.28 -7.08 12.39
N ASP A 14 17.62 -7.23 12.31
CA ASP A 14 18.41 -6.99 11.10
C ASP A 14 19.18 -8.23 10.60
N ARG A 15 18.89 -9.41 11.13
CA ARG A 15 19.62 -10.64 10.80
C ARG A 15 18.74 -11.89 10.82
N PHE A 16 19.21 -12.93 10.16
CA PHE A 16 18.58 -14.25 10.23
C PHE A 16 19.12 -15.10 11.36
N GLU A 17 18.21 -15.73 12.09
CA GLU A 17 18.51 -16.67 13.18
C GLU A 17 17.74 -17.97 12.96
N ASP A 18 18.40 -19.12 13.21
CA ASP A 18 17.72 -20.42 13.26
C ASP A 18 17.04 -20.53 14.62
N THR A 19 15.77 -20.18 14.69
CA THR A 19 15.03 -20.06 15.94
C THR A 19 13.53 -20.31 15.74
N SER A 20 12.75 -20.21 16.81
CA SER A 20 11.29 -20.31 16.79
C SER A 20 10.64 -18.99 17.20
N VAL A 21 9.42 -18.76 16.75
CA VAL A 21 8.59 -17.62 17.16
C VAL A 21 7.32 -18.14 17.79
N CYS A 22 7.04 -17.72 19.02
CA CYS A 22 5.79 -17.98 19.70
C CYS A 22 4.92 -16.73 19.68
N ALA A 23 3.63 -16.90 19.41
CA ALA A 23 2.66 -15.80 19.48
C ALA A 23 1.45 -16.21 20.31
N ASN A 24 1.02 -15.29 21.14
CA ASN A 24 -0.15 -15.41 21.99
C ASN A 24 -0.95 -14.11 21.94
N ASP A 25 -2.28 -14.22 21.91
CA ASP A 25 -3.20 -13.08 21.90
C ASP A 25 -2.84 -12.00 20.84
N GLY A 26 -2.45 -12.49 19.66
CA GLY A 26 -2.15 -11.62 18.51
C GLY A 26 -0.77 -10.96 18.54
N LYS A 27 0.05 -11.22 19.54
CA LYS A 27 1.40 -10.63 19.70
C LYS A 27 2.47 -11.70 19.76
N ILE A 28 3.67 -11.34 19.36
CA ILE A 28 4.87 -12.15 19.56
C ILE A 28 5.18 -12.16 21.05
N ASP A 29 5.08 -13.34 21.66
CA ASP A 29 5.30 -13.55 23.09
C ASP A 29 6.75 -13.91 23.40
N ALA A 30 7.37 -14.75 22.55
CA ALA A 30 8.74 -15.17 22.72
C ALA A 30 9.44 -15.51 21.39
N ILE A 31 10.76 -15.36 21.37
CA ILE A 31 11.66 -15.79 20.29
C ILE A 31 12.71 -16.74 20.92
N GLY A 32 12.90 -17.92 20.32
CA GLY A 32 13.92 -18.88 20.73
C GLY A 32 13.57 -19.76 21.93
N THR A 33 12.35 -19.69 22.43
CA THR A 33 11.94 -20.48 23.60
C THR A 33 11.36 -21.85 23.24
N GLU A 34 11.62 -22.86 24.06
CA GLU A 34 10.86 -24.10 24.07
C GLU A 34 9.55 -23.86 24.82
N GLY A 35 8.43 -24.22 24.22
CA GLY A 35 7.10 -24.07 24.84
C GLY A 35 6.05 -24.90 24.12
N SER A 36 4.98 -25.26 24.81
CA SER A 36 3.82 -25.86 24.20
C SER A 36 2.94 -24.76 23.57
N ALA A 37 2.44 -25.00 22.37
CA ALA A 37 1.46 -24.15 21.72
C ALA A 37 0.29 -25.02 21.21
N ALA A 38 -0.91 -24.45 21.20
CA ALA A 38 -2.10 -25.14 20.69
C ALA A 38 -1.97 -25.48 19.20
N LEU A 39 -1.19 -24.71 18.46
CA LEU A 39 -0.91 -24.91 17.05
C LEU A 39 0.58 -24.76 16.77
N ARG A 40 1.17 -25.75 16.12
CA ARG A 40 2.57 -25.72 15.65
C ARG A 40 2.62 -25.63 14.14
N ILE A 41 3.51 -24.79 13.63
CA ILE A 41 3.73 -24.60 12.19
C ILE A 41 5.19 -24.95 11.90
N ASP A 42 5.40 -25.99 11.11
CA ASP A 42 6.70 -26.42 10.65
C ASP A 42 7.23 -25.48 9.55
N ALA A 43 8.22 -24.71 9.88
CA ALA A 43 8.89 -23.76 8.99
C ALA A 43 10.25 -24.27 8.50
N ARG A 44 10.57 -25.58 8.65
CA ARG A 44 11.83 -26.14 8.14
C ARG A 44 12.00 -25.83 6.65
N ASP A 45 13.18 -25.40 6.28
CA ASP A 45 13.57 -24.98 4.92
C ASP A 45 12.87 -23.70 4.43
N LEU A 46 12.20 -22.97 5.31
CA LEU A 46 11.52 -21.71 5.00
C LEU A 46 12.19 -20.53 5.70
N LEU A 47 12.02 -19.35 5.08
CA LEU A 47 12.26 -18.08 5.75
C LEU A 47 10.99 -17.67 6.52
N VAL A 48 11.16 -17.20 7.74
CA VAL A 48 10.10 -16.57 8.55
C VAL A 48 10.39 -15.09 8.60
N LEU A 49 9.53 -14.31 7.94
CA LEU A 49 9.71 -12.87 7.75
C LEU A 49 8.56 -12.10 8.39
N PRO A 50 8.77 -10.83 8.79
CA PRO A 50 7.65 -9.94 9.10
C PRO A 50 6.71 -9.85 7.91
N GLY A 51 5.42 -9.75 8.16
CA GLY A 51 4.43 -9.53 7.12
C GLY A 51 4.66 -8.23 6.35
N VAL A 52 4.32 -8.25 5.07
CA VAL A 52 4.37 -7.07 4.22
C VAL A 52 3.30 -6.07 4.65
N VAL A 53 3.68 -4.80 4.75
CA VAL A 53 2.80 -3.65 4.97
C VAL A 53 2.76 -2.84 3.68
N ASP A 54 1.65 -2.87 2.99
CA ASP A 54 1.44 -2.19 1.73
C ASP A 54 0.58 -0.94 1.94
N ILE A 55 1.15 0.23 1.70
CA ILE A 55 0.46 1.51 1.93
C ILE A 55 -0.25 2.07 0.70
N HIS A 56 -0.07 1.42 -0.46
CA HIS A 56 -0.74 1.78 -1.71
C HIS A 56 -0.95 0.56 -2.61
N GLY A 57 -2.10 -0.09 -2.46
CA GLY A 57 -2.56 -1.14 -3.37
C GLY A 57 -3.84 -0.72 -4.06
N ASP A 58 -3.85 -0.57 -5.39
CA ASP A 58 -5.05 -0.27 -6.16
C ASP A 58 -5.46 -1.40 -7.12
N ALA A 59 -4.78 -2.54 -7.06
CA ALA A 59 -5.12 -3.71 -7.88
C ALA A 59 -6.54 -4.23 -7.65
N PHE A 60 -7.19 -3.91 -6.51
CA PHE A 60 -8.59 -4.25 -6.21
C PHE A 60 -9.58 -3.65 -7.22
N GLU A 61 -9.25 -2.53 -7.87
CA GLU A 61 -10.11 -1.95 -8.91
C GLU A 61 -10.45 -2.98 -10.01
N ARG A 62 -9.56 -3.94 -10.27
CA ARG A 62 -9.80 -5.02 -11.25
C ARG A 62 -10.75 -6.10 -10.76
N GLN A 63 -10.93 -6.25 -9.46
CA GLN A 63 -11.94 -7.14 -8.90
C GLN A 63 -13.31 -6.46 -8.89
N VAL A 64 -13.34 -5.14 -8.66
CA VAL A 64 -14.58 -4.34 -8.73
C VAL A 64 -15.06 -4.21 -10.18
N MET A 65 -14.16 -3.85 -11.10
CA MET A 65 -14.46 -3.68 -12.51
C MET A 65 -13.38 -4.38 -13.39
N PRO A 66 -13.47 -5.70 -13.58
CA PRO A 66 -12.47 -6.46 -14.34
C PRO A 66 -12.41 -6.12 -15.82
N ARG A 67 -13.49 -5.54 -16.34
CA ARG A 67 -13.59 -4.98 -17.71
C ARG A 67 -14.44 -3.71 -17.68
N PRO A 68 -14.23 -2.76 -18.58
CA PRO A 68 -15.08 -1.57 -18.67
C PRO A 68 -16.57 -1.91 -18.71
N GLY A 69 -17.35 -1.33 -17.79
CA GLY A 69 -18.78 -1.53 -17.67
C GLY A 69 -19.24 -2.86 -17.03
N VAL A 70 -18.32 -3.73 -16.61
CA VAL A 70 -18.63 -4.99 -15.91
C VAL A 70 -18.27 -4.84 -14.43
N HIS A 71 -19.27 -4.79 -13.57
CA HIS A 71 -19.10 -4.59 -12.14
C HIS A 71 -19.50 -5.84 -11.35
N PHE A 72 -18.72 -6.14 -10.32
CA PHE A 72 -19.06 -7.12 -9.30
C PHE A 72 -19.49 -6.44 -8.01
N ALA A 73 -20.25 -7.15 -7.17
CA ALA A 73 -20.60 -6.69 -5.84
C ALA A 73 -19.34 -6.48 -5.00
N MET A 74 -19.32 -5.43 -4.16
CA MET A 74 -18.14 -5.02 -3.39
C MET A 74 -17.64 -6.11 -2.45
N ASP A 75 -18.53 -6.87 -1.84
CA ASP A 75 -18.17 -7.99 -0.96
C ASP A 75 -17.42 -9.09 -1.72
N ILE A 76 -17.87 -9.45 -2.91
CA ILE A 76 -17.19 -10.42 -3.78
C ILE A 76 -15.79 -9.92 -4.15
N ALA A 77 -15.69 -8.66 -4.59
CA ALA A 77 -14.44 -8.05 -5.01
C ALA A 77 -13.43 -7.94 -3.86
N LEU A 78 -13.90 -7.54 -2.66
CA LEU A 78 -13.04 -7.41 -1.48
C LEU A 78 -12.58 -8.75 -0.92
N PHE A 79 -13.44 -9.80 -0.90
CA PHE A 79 -12.99 -11.13 -0.51
C PHE A 79 -11.98 -11.74 -1.48
N ASP A 80 -12.12 -11.51 -2.79
CA ASP A 80 -11.11 -11.96 -3.75
C ASP A 80 -9.81 -11.19 -3.60
N THR A 81 -9.89 -9.89 -3.37
CA THR A 81 -8.73 -9.04 -3.07
C THR A 81 -8.00 -9.52 -1.81
N ASP A 82 -8.72 -9.80 -0.72
CA ASP A 82 -8.14 -10.30 0.54
C ASP A 82 -7.37 -11.60 0.32
N ARG A 83 -7.92 -12.56 -0.45
CA ARG A 83 -7.20 -13.78 -0.81
C ARG A 83 -5.90 -13.49 -1.56
N GLN A 84 -5.92 -12.53 -2.50
CA GLN A 84 -4.74 -12.17 -3.27
C GLN A 84 -3.66 -11.52 -2.41
N VAL A 85 -4.01 -10.56 -1.54
CA VAL A 85 -3.03 -9.91 -0.65
C VAL A 85 -2.41 -10.92 0.31
N LEU A 86 -3.21 -11.80 0.91
CA LEU A 86 -2.74 -12.83 1.83
C LEU A 86 -1.83 -13.87 1.15
N ALA A 87 -2.18 -14.32 -0.05
CA ALA A 87 -1.35 -15.24 -0.82
C ALA A 87 0.01 -14.65 -1.23
N ASN A 88 0.16 -13.33 -1.16
CA ASN A 88 1.40 -12.61 -1.44
C ASN A 88 2.09 -12.07 -0.18
N GLY A 89 1.64 -12.49 1.02
CA GLY A 89 2.27 -12.16 2.28
C GLY A 89 2.00 -10.74 2.78
N ILE A 90 1.03 -10.04 2.20
CA ILE A 90 0.61 -8.73 2.67
C ILE A 90 -0.33 -8.93 3.86
N THR A 91 0.13 -8.56 5.05
CA THR A 91 -0.60 -8.70 6.31
C THR A 91 -1.38 -7.45 6.68
N THR A 92 -0.91 -6.30 6.19
CA THR A 92 -1.58 -5.00 6.31
C THR A 92 -1.63 -4.35 4.94
N VAL A 93 -2.81 -3.95 4.49
CA VAL A 93 -3.00 -3.31 3.19
C VAL A 93 -3.84 -2.04 3.31
N PHE A 94 -3.35 -0.97 2.71
CA PHE A 94 -4.11 0.25 2.50
C PHE A 94 -4.57 0.28 1.04
N HIS A 95 -5.86 0.10 0.82
CA HIS A 95 -6.42 0.19 -0.53
C HIS A 95 -6.52 1.64 -0.97
N GLY A 96 -5.81 1.95 -2.05
CA GLY A 96 -5.76 3.29 -2.67
C GLY A 96 -7.03 3.62 -3.42
N VAL A 97 -8.07 4.04 -2.70
CA VAL A 97 -9.38 4.37 -3.27
C VAL A 97 -9.39 5.81 -3.74
N THR A 98 -9.56 6.01 -5.04
CA THR A 98 -9.65 7.34 -5.62
C THR A 98 -11.06 7.92 -5.43
N TRP A 99 -11.14 9.13 -4.91
CA TRP A 99 -12.35 9.95 -4.97
C TRP A 99 -12.09 11.17 -5.83
N SER A 100 -12.52 11.05 -7.08
CA SER A 100 -12.34 12.05 -8.12
C SER A 100 -13.61 12.91 -8.31
N TRP A 101 -13.42 14.01 -9.01
CA TRP A 101 -14.48 14.82 -9.61
C TRP A 101 -15.14 14.12 -10.81
N GLU A 102 -14.57 13.02 -11.32
CA GLU A 102 -15.16 12.21 -12.38
C GLU A 102 -16.18 11.20 -11.80
N PRO A 103 -17.26 10.87 -12.52
CA PRO A 103 -18.17 9.80 -12.11
C PRO A 103 -17.58 8.40 -12.34
N GLY A 104 -18.36 7.36 -12.02
CA GLY A 104 -18.00 5.97 -12.27
C GLY A 104 -17.06 5.37 -11.24
N LEU A 105 -16.11 4.54 -11.68
CA LEU A 105 -15.24 3.74 -10.80
C LEU A 105 -14.49 4.58 -9.74
N ARG A 106 -14.11 5.81 -10.07
CA ARG A 106 -13.38 6.72 -9.19
C ARG A 106 -14.24 7.87 -8.66
N GLY A 107 -15.57 7.76 -8.82
CA GLY A 107 -16.52 8.76 -8.34
C GLY A 107 -16.92 8.57 -6.88
N ALA A 108 -17.69 9.53 -6.38
CA ALA A 108 -18.16 9.59 -4.99
C ALA A 108 -18.89 8.33 -4.54
N ASP A 109 -19.84 7.84 -5.34
CA ASP A 109 -20.66 6.68 -4.96
C ASP A 109 -19.83 5.41 -4.80
N ASN A 110 -18.82 5.21 -5.66
CA ASN A 110 -17.94 4.07 -5.56
C ASN A 110 -17.01 4.19 -4.33
N ALA A 111 -16.46 5.38 -4.05
CA ALA A 111 -15.64 5.60 -2.86
C ALA A 111 -16.42 5.32 -1.56
N ARG A 112 -17.68 5.78 -1.47
CA ARG A 112 -18.58 5.50 -0.35
C ARG A 112 -18.91 4.01 -0.23
N ALA A 113 -19.21 3.35 -1.35
CA ALA A 113 -19.55 1.93 -1.37
C ALA A 113 -18.37 1.06 -0.94
N ILE A 114 -17.14 1.36 -1.39
CA ILE A 114 -15.94 0.63 -0.98
C ILE A 114 -15.68 0.83 0.51
N LEU A 115 -15.75 2.07 1.03
CA LEU A 115 -15.54 2.35 2.44
C LEU A 115 -16.54 1.60 3.31
N ALA A 116 -17.82 1.67 2.98
CA ALA A 116 -18.88 0.96 3.71
C ALA A 116 -18.67 -0.56 3.69
N ALA A 117 -18.33 -1.13 2.54
CA ALA A 117 -18.07 -2.55 2.42
C ALA A 117 -16.83 -2.99 3.21
N MET A 118 -15.75 -2.20 3.21
CA MET A 118 -14.56 -2.47 4.02
C MET A 118 -14.88 -2.50 5.50
N GLU A 119 -15.67 -1.53 6.00
CA GLU A 119 -16.09 -1.48 7.40
C GLU A 119 -16.97 -2.67 7.79
N GLU A 120 -17.94 -3.03 6.96
CA GLU A 120 -18.82 -4.19 7.18
C GLU A 120 -18.05 -5.51 7.19
N LEU A 121 -17.11 -5.67 6.26
CA LEU A 121 -16.39 -6.92 6.06
C LEU A 121 -15.16 -7.08 6.94
N GLN A 122 -14.67 -6.01 7.58
CA GLN A 122 -13.46 -6.02 8.39
C GLN A 122 -13.32 -7.21 9.34
N PRO A 123 -14.38 -7.67 10.07
CA PRO A 123 -14.27 -8.83 10.97
C PRO A 123 -14.04 -10.17 10.24
N ARG A 124 -14.29 -10.21 8.93
CA ARG A 124 -14.23 -11.40 8.08
C ARG A 124 -13.01 -11.42 7.15
N LEU A 125 -12.33 -10.28 6.97
CA LEU A 125 -11.10 -10.20 6.20
C LEU A 125 -9.92 -10.78 6.99
N GLY A 126 -9.01 -11.41 6.30
CA GLY A 126 -7.81 -11.99 6.90
C GLY A 126 -6.71 -10.97 7.08
N ALA A 127 -6.49 -10.07 6.13
CA ALA A 127 -5.56 -8.97 6.22
C ALA A 127 -6.11 -7.82 7.09
N ASP A 128 -5.23 -7.07 7.74
CA ASP A 128 -5.59 -5.79 8.36
C ASP A 128 -5.79 -4.75 7.25
N THR A 129 -7.04 -4.62 6.80
CA THR A 129 -7.42 -3.81 5.64
C THR A 129 -7.79 -2.40 6.06
N LYS A 130 -7.18 -1.41 5.43
CA LYS A 130 -7.30 0.02 5.74
C LYS A 130 -7.61 0.83 4.49
N PHE A 131 -8.25 1.97 4.70
CA PHE A 131 -8.63 2.88 3.62
C PHE A 131 -7.56 3.96 3.42
N HIS A 132 -6.95 3.99 2.23
CA HIS A 132 -6.12 5.08 1.74
C HIS A 132 -6.98 5.91 0.78
N LEU A 133 -7.41 7.09 1.21
CA LEU A 133 -8.16 7.99 0.36
C LEU A 133 -7.22 8.74 -0.58
N ARG A 134 -7.34 8.51 -1.88
CA ARG A 134 -6.70 9.27 -2.95
C ARG A 134 -7.66 10.38 -3.40
N HIS A 135 -7.54 11.53 -2.78
CA HIS A 135 -8.38 12.68 -3.07
C HIS A 135 -7.87 13.46 -4.29
N GLU A 136 -8.68 13.54 -5.34
CA GLU A 136 -8.44 14.44 -6.46
C GLU A 136 -8.69 15.89 -6.02
N THR A 137 -7.63 16.70 -5.95
CA THR A 137 -7.63 18.02 -5.28
C THR A 137 -8.60 19.03 -5.87
N PHE A 138 -9.00 18.85 -7.13
CA PHE A 138 -10.04 19.66 -7.77
C PHE A 138 -11.48 19.23 -7.43
N ASN A 139 -11.67 18.18 -6.63
CA ASN A 139 -12.96 17.72 -6.18
C ASN A 139 -13.36 18.41 -4.86
N LEU A 140 -13.59 19.71 -4.93
CA LEU A 140 -13.91 20.53 -3.74
C LEU A 140 -15.21 20.14 -3.06
N GLU A 141 -16.17 19.60 -3.81
CA GLU A 141 -17.46 19.14 -3.27
C GLU A 141 -17.31 18.02 -2.24
N ALA A 142 -16.22 17.24 -2.32
CA ALA A 142 -15.96 16.13 -1.41
C ALA A 142 -15.42 16.59 -0.04
N GLU A 143 -14.88 17.80 0.07
CA GLU A 143 -14.16 18.28 1.27
C GLU A 143 -14.95 18.12 2.57
N PRO A 144 -16.24 18.53 2.68
CA PRO A 144 -16.98 18.40 3.94
C PRO A 144 -17.13 16.94 4.39
N GLU A 145 -17.38 16.03 3.46
CA GLU A 145 -17.54 14.61 3.76
C GLU A 145 -16.19 13.95 4.08
N ILE A 146 -15.12 14.35 3.41
CA ILE A 146 -13.76 13.87 3.75
C ILE A 146 -13.38 14.30 5.16
N ILE A 147 -13.71 15.52 5.60
CA ILE A 147 -13.50 15.98 6.97
C ILE A 147 -14.29 15.10 7.96
N ASP A 148 -15.56 14.80 7.67
CA ASP A 148 -16.35 13.88 8.51
C ASP A 148 -15.70 12.48 8.60
N TRP A 149 -15.19 11.95 7.49
CA TRP A 149 -14.47 10.65 7.50
C TRP A 149 -13.17 10.71 8.30
N ILE A 150 -12.44 11.82 8.23
CA ILE A 150 -11.24 12.07 9.05
C ILE A 150 -11.59 12.09 10.53
N ASP A 151 -12.61 12.88 10.93
CA ASP A 151 -13.02 13.06 12.32
C ASP A 151 -13.52 11.75 12.94
N ARG A 152 -14.15 10.90 12.14
CA ARG A 152 -14.59 9.55 12.53
C ARG A 152 -13.50 8.49 12.40
N ARG A 153 -12.27 8.85 11.99
CA ARG A 153 -11.14 7.94 11.82
C ARG A 153 -11.41 6.79 10.84
N ARG A 154 -12.20 7.04 9.80
CA ARG A 154 -12.53 6.07 8.75
C ARG A 154 -11.41 5.96 7.69
N ILE A 155 -10.50 6.92 7.64
CA ILE A 155 -9.37 7.00 6.70
C ILE A 155 -8.08 6.71 7.45
N GLY A 156 -7.24 5.83 6.91
CA GLY A 156 -5.92 5.54 7.45
C GLY A 156 -4.80 6.41 6.87
N VAL A 157 -4.94 6.77 5.60
CA VAL A 157 -4.01 7.66 4.87
C VAL A 157 -4.82 8.58 3.97
N LEU A 158 -4.44 9.86 3.88
CA LEU A 158 -4.99 10.82 2.94
C LEU A 158 -3.93 11.24 1.94
N GLY A 159 -4.16 10.93 0.66
CA GLY A 159 -3.31 11.32 -0.46
C GLY A 159 -3.93 12.43 -1.31
N PHE A 160 -3.12 13.41 -1.68
CA PHE A 160 -3.51 14.48 -2.59
C PHE A 160 -3.04 14.17 -4.01
N ASN A 161 -3.99 13.99 -4.91
CA ASN A 161 -3.77 13.67 -6.31
C ASN A 161 -4.23 14.83 -7.20
N ASN A 162 -3.51 15.06 -8.29
CA ASN A 162 -3.92 16.05 -9.28
C ASN A 162 -3.70 15.53 -10.71
N HIS A 163 -4.72 14.92 -11.27
CA HIS A 163 -4.68 14.45 -12.66
C HIS A 163 -5.23 15.46 -13.67
N LEU A 164 -5.79 16.60 -13.20
CA LEU A 164 -6.36 17.61 -14.08
C LEU A 164 -5.33 18.32 -15.00
N PRO A 165 -4.12 18.69 -14.55
CA PRO A 165 -3.12 19.34 -15.41
C PRO A 165 -2.72 18.49 -16.62
N ALA A 166 -2.68 17.17 -16.46
CA ALA A 166 -2.37 16.25 -17.54
C ALA A 166 -3.40 16.27 -18.68
N ILE A 167 -4.57 16.89 -18.45
CA ILE A 167 -5.65 17.00 -19.42
C ILE A 167 -5.68 18.41 -20.04
N LYS A 168 -5.28 19.43 -19.28
CA LYS A 168 -5.46 20.86 -19.62
C LYS A 168 -4.23 21.55 -20.20
N ASN A 169 -3.02 21.13 -19.81
CA ASN A 169 -1.80 21.78 -20.29
C ASN A 169 -1.50 21.37 -21.73
N ASP A 170 -1.01 22.31 -22.52
CA ASP A 170 -0.54 22.14 -23.92
C ASP A 170 0.57 21.08 -24.09
N ALA A 171 1.01 20.44 -23.00
CA ALA A 171 1.72 19.19 -23.08
C ALA A 171 0.82 18.17 -23.79
N PRO A 172 1.34 17.40 -24.77
CA PRO A 172 0.54 16.47 -25.53
C PRO A 172 -0.04 15.40 -24.61
N VAL A 173 -1.25 15.69 -24.07
CA VAL A 173 -2.05 14.68 -23.41
C VAL A 173 -2.26 13.60 -24.45
N ARG A 174 -1.78 12.40 -24.15
CA ARG A 174 -1.99 11.26 -25.03
C ARG A 174 -3.50 11.14 -25.22
N PRO A 175 -4.06 11.31 -26.45
CA PRO A 175 -5.50 11.23 -26.67
C PRO A 175 -6.12 9.95 -26.12
N ALA A 176 -5.32 8.86 -26.11
CA ALA A 176 -5.65 7.59 -25.47
C ALA A 176 -5.99 7.72 -23.97
N LYS A 177 -5.29 8.59 -23.22
CA LYS A 177 -5.55 8.76 -21.77
C LYS A 177 -6.90 9.42 -21.50
N ILE A 178 -7.28 10.41 -22.30
CA ILE A 178 -8.60 11.06 -22.17
C ILE A 178 -9.71 10.07 -22.51
N ALA A 179 -9.53 9.29 -23.59
CA ALA A 179 -10.49 8.26 -23.97
C ALA A 179 -10.65 7.18 -22.88
N GLU A 180 -9.55 6.75 -22.29
CA GLU A 180 -9.55 5.79 -21.17
C GLU A 180 -10.28 6.36 -19.94
N MET A 181 -10.03 7.62 -19.58
CA MET A 181 -10.69 8.28 -18.44
C MET A 181 -12.19 8.45 -18.72
N ALA A 182 -12.60 8.86 -19.92
CA ALA A 182 -14.00 8.97 -20.30
C ALA A 182 -14.71 7.60 -20.24
N GLN A 183 -14.06 6.55 -20.74
CA GLN A 183 -14.58 5.18 -20.70
C GLN A 183 -14.75 4.67 -19.27
N ARG A 184 -13.75 4.90 -18.39
CA ARG A 184 -13.82 4.55 -16.97
C ARG A 184 -14.92 5.31 -16.23
N SER A 185 -15.13 6.58 -16.62
CA SER A 185 -16.19 7.45 -16.09
C SER A 185 -17.59 7.11 -16.60
N GLY A 186 -17.69 6.29 -17.64
CA GLY A 186 -18.97 5.91 -18.25
C GLY A 186 -19.69 7.04 -19.00
N ILE A 187 -18.97 8.10 -19.42
CA ILE A 187 -19.53 9.26 -20.16
C ILE A 187 -18.83 9.45 -21.51
N SER A 188 -19.49 10.19 -22.41
CA SER A 188 -18.91 10.47 -23.73
C SER A 188 -17.67 11.36 -23.62
N HIS A 189 -16.80 11.32 -24.64
CA HIS A 189 -15.61 12.16 -24.73
C HIS A 189 -15.93 13.66 -24.58
N ASP A 190 -16.97 14.15 -25.28
CA ASP A 190 -17.38 15.54 -25.22
C ASP A 190 -17.91 15.94 -23.84
N ALA A 191 -18.69 15.06 -23.20
CA ALA A 191 -19.16 15.27 -21.84
C ALA A 191 -17.99 15.32 -20.85
N PHE A 192 -16.96 14.47 -21.03
CA PHE A 192 -15.76 14.47 -20.22
C PHE A 192 -14.94 15.74 -20.39
N GLN A 193 -14.72 16.24 -21.61
CA GLN A 193 -14.05 17.52 -21.87
C GLN A 193 -14.78 18.72 -21.25
N ASN A 194 -16.11 18.75 -21.34
CA ASN A 194 -16.94 19.78 -20.71
C ASN A 194 -16.79 19.72 -19.17
N LEU A 195 -16.76 18.52 -18.58
CA LEU A 195 -16.53 18.32 -17.15
C LEU A 195 -15.15 18.88 -16.73
N VAL A 196 -14.07 18.52 -17.44
CA VAL A 196 -12.72 19.03 -17.19
C VAL A 196 -12.69 20.56 -17.23
N SER A 197 -13.31 21.18 -18.26
CA SER A 197 -13.35 22.63 -18.42
C SER A 197 -14.11 23.33 -17.29
N ARG A 198 -15.13 22.68 -16.73
CA ARG A 198 -15.90 23.18 -15.59
C ARG A 198 -15.07 23.08 -14.30
N ILE A 199 -14.48 21.92 -14.04
CA ILE A 199 -13.68 21.65 -12.84
C ILE A 199 -12.44 22.56 -12.79
N ALA A 200 -11.80 22.84 -13.92
CA ALA A 200 -10.64 23.72 -13.98
C ALA A 200 -10.90 25.16 -13.49
N LYS A 201 -12.16 25.59 -13.39
CA LYS A 201 -12.51 26.95 -12.94
C LYS A 201 -12.30 27.16 -11.44
N CYS A 202 -12.26 26.09 -10.64
CA CYS A 202 -12.06 26.21 -9.20
C CYS A 202 -10.57 26.18 -8.76
N ALA A 203 -9.65 26.37 -9.69
CA ALA A 203 -8.20 26.27 -9.43
C ALA A 203 -7.73 27.15 -8.27
N ASP A 204 -8.26 28.36 -8.13
CA ASP A 204 -7.88 29.31 -7.07
C ASP A 204 -8.35 28.86 -5.67
N GLU A 205 -9.34 27.99 -5.58
CA GLU A 205 -9.87 27.49 -4.32
C GLU A 205 -9.14 26.21 -3.83
N VAL A 206 -8.45 25.51 -4.72
CA VAL A 206 -7.79 24.22 -4.44
C VAL A 206 -6.77 24.33 -3.31
N PRO A 207 -5.84 25.32 -3.26
CA PRO A 207 -4.87 25.40 -2.17
C PRO A 207 -5.53 25.51 -0.79
N GLY A 208 -6.56 26.32 -0.66
CA GLY A 208 -7.28 26.48 0.61
C GLY A 208 -8.01 25.20 1.05
N SER A 209 -8.54 24.42 0.12
CA SER A 209 -9.13 23.10 0.41
C SER A 209 -8.07 22.13 0.93
N ILE A 210 -6.90 22.04 0.27
CA ILE A 210 -5.79 21.19 0.71
C ILE A 210 -5.33 21.59 2.12
N GLU A 211 -5.23 22.89 2.42
CA GLU A 211 -4.87 23.38 3.76
C GLU A 211 -5.85 22.90 4.84
N ARG A 212 -7.16 23.02 4.60
CA ARG A 212 -8.20 22.59 5.57
C ARG A 212 -8.20 21.07 5.76
N LEU A 213 -8.14 20.29 4.69
CA LEU A 213 -8.06 18.84 4.75
C LEU A 213 -6.77 18.38 5.46
N SER A 214 -5.64 19.02 5.17
CA SER A 214 -4.37 18.73 5.83
C SER A 214 -4.41 19.05 7.33
N ALA A 215 -5.05 20.16 7.71
CA ALA A 215 -5.21 20.54 9.11
C ALA A 215 -6.07 19.51 9.86
N ALA A 216 -7.20 19.09 9.28
CA ALA A 216 -8.08 18.06 9.86
C ALA A 216 -7.34 16.72 10.00
N ALA A 217 -6.62 16.26 8.98
CA ALA A 217 -5.89 15.01 9.00
C ALA A 217 -4.78 15.01 10.08
N ARG A 218 -4.00 16.09 10.18
CA ARG A 218 -2.96 16.23 11.21
C ARG A 218 -3.54 16.24 12.62
N ALA A 219 -4.65 16.92 12.84
CA ALA A 219 -5.35 16.96 14.14
C ALA A 219 -5.80 15.56 14.59
N ASN A 220 -6.10 14.68 13.65
CA ASN A 220 -6.52 13.30 13.89
C ASN A 220 -5.39 12.25 13.78
N GLY A 221 -4.14 12.67 13.54
CA GLY A 221 -3.00 11.77 13.44
C GLY A 221 -3.00 10.90 12.18
N ILE A 222 -3.70 11.33 11.11
CA ILE A 222 -3.75 10.63 9.82
C ILE A 222 -2.53 11.02 9.00
N ALA A 223 -1.84 10.03 8.45
CA ALA A 223 -0.69 10.24 7.58
C ALA A 223 -1.11 10.91 6.26
N LEU A 224 -0.32 11.91 5.84
CA LEU A 224 -0.53 12.69 4.63
C LEU A 224 0.53 12.38 3.59
N LEU A 225 0.10 12.22 2.35
CA LEU A 225 0.99 12.08 1.21
C LEU A 225 0.58 12.99 0.05
N SER A 226 1.55 13.32 -0.82
CA SER A 226 1.31 13.90 -2.13
C SER A 226 1.67 12.90 -3.21
N HIS A 227 0.93 12.91 -4.30
CA HIS A 227 1.07 11.95 -5.39
C HIS A 227 1.52 12.65 -6.67
N ASP A 228 2.50 12.03 -7.36
CA ASP A 228 3.04 12.52 -8.63
C ASP A 228 3.63 13.95 -8.55
N ASP A 229 4.33 14.29 -7.47
CA ASP A 229 5.00 15.59 -7.36
C ASP A 229 5.93 15.81 -8.55
N ILE A 230 5.72 16.93 -9.28
CA ILE A 230 6.41 17.22 -10.54
C ILE A 230 7.68 18.09 -10.38
N SER A 231 7.86 18.70 -9.21
CA SER A 231 9.03 19.57 -8.95
C SER A 231 9.38 19.62 -7.46
N PRO A 232 10.64 19.99 -7.13
CA PRO A 232 11.06 20.27 -5.77
C PRO A 232 10.23 21.35 -5.07
N GLU A 233 9.75 22.37 -5.79
CA GLU A 233 8.89 23.43 -5.26
C GLU A 233 7.55 22.87 -4.78
N GLN A 234 6.90 22.06 -5.60
CA GLN A 234 5.64 21.41 -5.26
C GLN A 234 5.83 20.48 -4.06
N ARG A 235 6.91 19.69 -4.02
CA ARG A 235 7.26 18.84 -2.89
C ARG A 235 7.39 19.65 -1.59
N ARG A 236 8.12 20.78 -1.62
CA ARG A 236 8.25 21.66 -0.46
C ARG A 236 6.91 22.21 0.00
N TRP A 237 6.07 22.58 -0.95
CA TRP A 237 4.73 23.07 -0.64
C TRP A 237 3.87 22.01 0.06
N TYR A 238 3.80 20.78 -0.48
CA TYR A 238 3.08 19.70 0.18
C TYR A 238 3.68 19.33 1.55
N ARG A 239 4.99 19.37 1.69
CA ARG A 239 5.64 19.18 3.00
C ARG A 239 5.18 20.23 4.01
N SER A 240 5.01 21.49 3.62
CA SER A 240 4.51 22.54 4.49
C SER A 240 3.08 22.31 4.95
N MET A 241 2.27 21.55 4.18
CA MET A 241 0.94 21.07 4.57
C MET A 241 0.99 19.88 5.54
N GLY A 242 2.16 19.26 5.72
CA GLY A 242 2.36 18.07 6.58
C GLY A 242 2.46 16.75 5.83
N CYS A 243 2.49 16.75 4.50
CA CYS A 243 2.71 15.55 3.70
C CYS A 243 4.17 15.09 3.88
N ARG A 244 4.36 14.01 4.63
CA ARG A 244 5.69 13.44 4.90
C ARG A 244 6.01 12.25 4.00
N LEU A 245 5.09 11.86 3.13
CA LEU A 245 5.28 10.84 2.11
C LEU A 245 5.15 11.48 0.73
N ALA A 246 6.20 11.34 -0.09
CA ALA A 246 6.23 11.70 -1.49
C ALA A 246 5.97 10.45 -2.32
N GLU A 247 4.76 10.30 -2.83
CA GLU A 247 4.35 9.10 -3.57
C GLU A 247 4.53 9.32 -5.07
N PHE A 248 5.36 8.48 -5.67
CA PHE A 248 5.67 8.48 -7.11
C PHE A 248 6.16 9.83 -7.66
N PRO A 249 7.13 10.51 -7.00
CA PRO A 249 7.69 11.75 -7.55
C PRO A 249 8.16 11.49 -8.99
N THR A 250 7.92 12.47 -9.89
CA THR A 250 8.08 12.22 -11.33
C THR A 250 9.51 12.49 -11.83
N THR A 251 10.33 13.20 -11.05
CA THR A 251 11.72 13.56 -11.39
C THR A 251 12.69 13.17 -10.27
N ILE A 252 13.96 12.96 -10.65
CA ILE A 252 15.03 12.65 -9.70
C ILE A 252 15.23 13.80 -8.70
N GLU A 253 15.15 15.04 -9.18
CA GLU A 253 15.31 16.23 -8.35
C GLU A 253 14.22 16.32 -7.28
N THR A 254 12.99 15.94 -7.62
CA THR A 254 11.86 15.91 -6.68
C THR A 254 12.05 14.80 -5.64
N ALA A 255 12.48 13.61 -6.06
CA ALA A 255 12.79 12.51 -5.14
C ALA A 255 13.95 12.88 -4.20
N GLN A 256 14.98 13.54 -4.70
CA GLN A 256 16.12 14.02 -3.92
C GLN A 256 15.71 15.08 -2.90
N GLU A 257 14.84 16.04 -3.29
CA GLU A 257 14.29 17.06 -2.37
C GLU A 257 13.52 16.39 -1.22
N ALA A 258 12.70 15.38 -1.52
CA ALA A 258 11.97 14.63 -0.51
C ALA A 258 12.93 13.91 0.44
N ALA A 259 13.83 13.09 -0.08
CA ALA A 259 14.77 12.28 0.71
C ALA A 259 15.71 13.16 1.56
N SER A 260 16.26 14.25 0.99
CA SER A 260 17.16 15.15 1.71
C SER A 260 16.51 15.89 2.88
N ALA A 261 15.20 16.06 2.83
CA ALA A 261 14.42 16.65 3.93
C ALA A 261 13.89 15.62 4.93
N GLY A 262 14.21 14.33 4.76
CA GLY A 262 13.74 13.24 5.60
C GLY A 262 12.28 12.86 5.37
N ASP A 263 11.70 13.18 4.22
CA ASP A 263 10.42 12.63 3.81
C ASP A 263 10.61 11.23 3.25
N HIS A 264 9.60 10.38 3.41
CA HIS A 264 9.59 9.06 2.76
C HIS A 264 9.27 9.17 1.28
N VAL A 265 10.10 8.58 0.43
CA VAL A 265 9.81 8.43 -1.00
C VAL A 265 9.23 7.04 -1.23
N VAL A 266 8.00 7.00 -1.74
CA VAL A 266 7.27 5.78 -2.07
C VAL A 266 7.36 5.54 -3.57
N LEU A 267 7.81 4.35 -3.98
CA LEU A 267 7.84 3.95 -5.39
C LEU A 267 7.11 2.62 -5.59
N GLY A 268 6.66 2.39 -6.82
CA GLY A 268 5.97 1.15 -7.18
C GLY A 268 6.93 -0.04 -7.24
N ALA A 269 6.69 -1.08 -6.43
CA ALA A 269 7.42 -2.33 -6.48
C ALA A 269 7.38 -3.00 -7.88
N PRO A 270 6.29 -2.88 -8.68
CA PRO A 270 6.28 -3.37 -10.06
C PRO A 270 7.39 -2.80 -10.94
N ASN A 271 7.87 -1.58 -10.67
CA ASN A 271 8.99 -0.97 -11.38
C ASN A 271 10.28 -1.79 -11.19
N VAL A 272 10.55 -2.25 -9.96
CA VAL A 272 11.68 -3.14 -9.66
C VAL A 272 11.52 -4.49 -10.35
N VAL A 273 10.33 -5.10 -10.26
CA VAL A 273 10.06 -6.44 -10.80
C VAL A 273 10.14 -6.49 -12.33
N ARG A 274 9.66 -5.44 -13.00
CA ARG A 274 9.67 -5.35 -14.48
C ARG A 274 11.02 -4.92 -15.05
N GLY A 275 11.84 -4.22 -14.26
CA GLY A 275 13.12 -3.68 -14.71
C GLY A 275 12.98 -2.30 -15.36
N GLY A 276 12.25 -1.40 -14.73
CA GLY A 276 12.12 0.00 -15.11
C GLY A 276 10.68 0.54 -15.09
N SER A 277 10.56 1.87 -15.18
CA SER A 277 9.28 2.56 -15.22
C SER A 277 8.55 2.32 -16.55
N HIS A 278 7.25 1.98 -16.49
CA HIS A 278 6.42 1.79 -17.69
C HIS A 278 6.04 3.12 -18.37
N ILE A 279 6.15 4.24 -17.67
CA ILE A 279 5.83 5.58 -18.19
C ILE A 279 7.09 6.41 -18.47
N GLY A 280 8.29 5.84 -18.22
CA GLY A 280 9.56 6.50 -18.50
C GLY A 280 9.97 7.53 -17.45
N TRP A 281 9.37 7.51 -16.26
CA TRP A 281 9.78 8.32 -15.11
C TRP A 281 11.01 7.73 -14.43
N ILE A 282 11.21 7.99 -13.15
CA ILE A 282 12.38 7.52 -12.40
C ILE A 282 12.40 6.00 -12.25
N ASP A 283 13.60 5.43 -12.24
CA ASP A 283 13.83 4.00 -12.01
C ASP A 283 13.93 3.73 -10.51
N ALA A 284 13.10 2.81 -10.00
CA ALA A 284 13.06 2.51 -8.57
C ALA A 284 14.36 1.88 -8.06
N LYS A 285 15.05 1.04 -8.86
CA LYS A 285 16.33 0.45 -8.46
C LYS A 285 17.41 1.51 -8.32
N ASP A 286 17.48 2.47 -9.26
CA ASP A 286 18.42 3.58 -9.18
C ASP A 286 18.16 4.44 -7.95
N MET A 287 16.90 4.74 -7.64
CA MET A 287 16.53 5.51 -6.44
C MET A 287 16.88 4.77 -5.13
N ILE A 288 16.68 3.45 -5.09
CA ILE A 288 17.07 2.64 -3.93
C ILE A 288 18.60 2.60 -3.78
N ALA A 289 19.33 2.39 -4.88
CA ALA A 289 20.80 2.38 -4.87
C ALA A 289 21.40 3.71 -4.37
N ARG A 290 20.71 4.82 -4.64
CA ARG A 290 21.08 6.17 -4.16
C ARG A 290 20.57 6.51 -2.76
N GLY A 291 19.83 5.60 -2.10
CA GLY A 291 19.22 5.86 -0.80
C GLY A 291 18.07 6.88 -0.82
N MET A 292 17.47 7.12 -1.98
CA MET A 292 16.38 8.09 -2.14
C MET A 292 14.98 7.48 -2.01
N CYS A 293 14.82 6.17 -2.18
CA CYS A 293 13.54 5.47 -1.99
C CYS A 293 13.57 4.74 -0.65
N SER A 294 12.55 4.93 0.16
CA SER A 294 12.42 4.30 1.48
C SER A 294 11.21 3.37 1.60
N ILE A 295 10.27 3.38 0.65
CA ILE A 295 9.07 2.53 0.67
C ILE A 295 8.79 2.01 -0.74
N LEU A 296 8.44 0.72 -0.81
CA LEU A 296 7.92 0.08 -2.02
C LEU A 296 6.48 -0.35 -1.79
N ALA A 297 5.57 0.12 -2.64
CA ALA A 297 4.16 -0.22 -2.62
C ALA A 297 3.77 -1.18 -3.75
N SER A 298 2.69 -1.94 -3.57
CA SER A 298 2.24 -2.91 -4.58
C SER A 298 1.68 -2.25 -5.84
N ASP A 299 1.12 -1.04 -5.70
CA ASP A 299 0.50 -0.32 -6.80
C ASP A 299 -0.58 -1.21 -7.46
N TYR A 300 -0.50 -1.46 -8.74
CA TYR A 300 -1.44 -2.30 -9.49
C TYR A 300 -1.15 -3.82 -9.42
N TYR A 301 -0.18 -4.30 -8.62
CA TYR A 301 0.24 -5.71 -8.63
C TYR A 301 0.69 -6.22 -7.26
N TYR A 302 -0.21 -6.86 -6.51
CA TYR A 302 0.05 -7.36 -5.15
C TYR A 302 1.26 -8.29 -4.97
N PRO A 303 1.67 -9.12 -5.95
CA PRO A 303 2.90 -9.91 -5.80
C PRO A 303 4.19 -9.10 -5.79
N ALA A 304 4.16 -7.84 -6.23
CA ALA A 304 5.36 -7.07 -6.47
C ALA A 304 6.22 -6.78 -5.23
N PRO A 305 5.70 -6.43 -4.04
CA PRO A 305 6.53 -6.14 -2.87
C PRO A 305 7.44 -7.30 -2.48
N LEU A 306 6.88 -8.51 -2.36
CA LEU A 306 7.65 -9.72 -2.10
C LEU A 306 8.74 -9.92 -3.15
N LEU A 307 8.35 -9.93 -4.42
CA LEU A 307 9.27 -10.18 -5.54
C LEU A 307 10.36 -9.11 -5.64
N ALA A 308 10.02 -7.84 -5.38
CA ALA A 308 10.95 -6.72 -5.46
C ALA A 308 12.04 -6.81 -4.39
N ALA A 309 11.70 -7.13 -3.14
CA ALA A 309 12.68 -7.26 -2.07
C ALA A 309 13.73 -8.35 -2.40
N PHE A 310 13.30 -9.52 -2.84
CA PHE A 310 14.21 -10.59 -3.26
C PHE A 310 15.01 -10.20 -4.52
N ARG A 311 14.40 -9.52 -5.47
CA ARG A 311 15.08 -9.08 -6.70
C ARG A 311 16.17 -8.05 -6.42
N LEU A 312 15.92 -7.08 -5.54
CA LEU A 312 16.90 -6.07 -5.16
C LEU A 312 18.16 -6.69 -4.55
N ALA A 313 18.00 -7.68 -3.68
CA ALA A 313 19.10 -8.40 -3.09
C ALA A 313 19.84 -9.25 -4.13
N ALA A 314 19.13 -9.98 -4.96
CA ALA A 314 19.73 -10.83 -6.01
C ALA A 314 20.50 -10.01 -7.06
N ASP A 315 20.02 -8.84 -7.42
CA ASP A 315 20.66 -7.92 -8.36
C ASP A 315 21.80 -7.09 -7.69
N GLY A 316 22.04 -7.25 -6.38
CA GLY A 316 23.09 -6.53 -5.65
C GLY A 316 22.83 -5.02 -5.50
N VAL A 317 21.57 -4.58 -5.63
CA VAL A 317 21.18 -3.17 -5.47
C VAL A 317 21.28 -2.74 -4.02
N THR A 318 20.85 -3.62 -3.10
CA THR A 318 20.98 -3.46 -1.64
C THR A 318 21.00 -4.84 -0.97
N THR A 319 21.24 -4.90 0.35
CA THR A 319 21.13 -6.16 1.09
C THR A 319 19.67 -6.60 1.19
N PHE A 320 19.44 -7.90 1.46
CA PHE A 320 18.08 -8.41 1.67
C PHE A 320 17.40 -7.73 2.87
N GLU A 321 18.15 -7.56 3.95
CA GLU A 321 17.69 -6.92 5.18
C GLU A 321 17.16 -5.52 4.90
N THR A 322 17.92 -4.70 4.20
CA THR A 322 17.49 -3.35 3.79
C THR A 322 16.29 -3.42 2.83
N ALA A 323 16.33 -4.31 1.84
CA ALA A 323 15.22 -4.46 0.88
C ALA A 323 13.91 -4.84 1.58
N TRP A 324 13.98 -5.69 2.62
CA TRP A 324 12.80 -6.12 3.36
C TRP A 324 12.18 -4.99 4.19
N THR A 325 13.00 -4.10 4.77
CA THR A 325 12.46 -2.94 5.52
C THR A 325 11.63 -2.00 4.64
N LEU A 326 11.93 -1.92 3.33
CA LEU A 326 11.16 -1.07 2.39
C LEU A 326 9.72 -1.54 2.17
N VAL A 327 9.40 -2.78 2.52
CA VAL A 327 8.07 -3.38 2.36
C VAL A 327 7.43 -3.82 3.68
N SER A 328 8.09 -3.56 4.82
CA SER A 328 7.61 -4.04 6.13
C SER A 328 7.68 -2.94 7.20
N GLU A 329 8.83 -2.72 7.81
CA GLU A 329 9.01 -1.82 8.97
C GLU A 329 8.81 -0.34 8.61
N ILE A 330 9.46 0.12 7.54
CA ILE A 330 9.44 1.54 7.17
C ILE A 330 8.02 1.99 6.76
N PRO A 331 7.29 1.28 5.86
CA PRO A 331 5.91 1.67 5.55
C PRO A 331 4.99 1.60 6.77
N ALA A 332 5.15 0.62 7.67
CA ALA A 332 4.37 0.55 8.90
C ALA A 332 4.59 1.80 9.79
N ALA A 333 5.84 2.16 10.03
CA ALA A 333 6.19 3.32 10.83
C ALA A 333 5.69 4.63 10.21
N ALA A 334 5.83 4.76 8.88
CA ALA A 334 5.45 5.96 8.12
C ALA A 334 3.95 6.28 8.19
N VAL A 335 3.11 5.26 8.38
CA VAL A 335 1.65 5.42 8.52
C VAL A 335 1.16 5.27 9.96
N GLY A 336 2.06 5.37 10.94
CA GLY A 336 1.70 5.36 12.36
C GLY A 336 1.33 3.98 12.94
N LEU A 337 1.84 2.90 12.36
CA LEU A 337 1.65 1.51 12.80
C LEU A 337 2.97 0.88 13.31
N PRO A 338 3.59 1.43 14.38
CA PRO A 338 4.90 0.95 14.84
C PRO A 338 4.84 -0.41 15.55
N ASP A 339 3.66 -1.00 15.69
CA ASP A 339 3.45 -2.29 16.34
C ASP A 339 3.77 -3.50 15.45
N ARG A 340 4.07 -3.30 14.16
CA ARG A 340 4.25 -4.34 13.14
C ARG A 340 5.43 -4.08 12.21
N GLY A 341 5.63 -4.95 11.21
CA GLY A 341 6.70 -4.84 10.20
C GLY A 341 8.05 -5.36 10.65
N ILE A 342 8.16 -5.85 11.90
CA ILE A 342 9.39 -6.42 12.50
C ILE A 342 9.01 -7.59 13.42
N ILE A 343 9.86 -8.61 13.48
CA ILE A 343 9.73 -9.71 14.42
C ILE A 343 10.47 -9.36 15.71
N ALA A 344 9.71 -8.98 16.75
CA ALA A 344 10.23 -8.68 18.08
C ALA A 344 9.14 -8.94 19.14
N VAL A 345 9.57 -9.31 20.35
CA VAL A 345 8.65 -9.55 21.47
C VAL A 345 7.78 -8.33 21.74
N GLY A 346 6.49 -8.56 21.97
CA GLY A 346 5.48 -7.52 22.19
C GLY A 346 4.89 -6.89 20.93
N ARG A 347 5.49 -7.13 19.75
CA ARG A 347 4.95 -6.68 18.47
C ARG A 347 3.79 -7.57 18.02
N ARG A 348 2.96 -7.02 17.13
CA ARG A 348 1.88 -7.77 16.48
C ARG A 348 2.46 -8.98 15.74
N ALA A 349 1.84 -10.13 15.89
CA ALA A 349 2.29 -11.37 15.27
C ALA A 349 1.82 -11.46 13.81
N ASP A 350 2.37 -10.58 12.97
CA ASP A 350 2.18 -10.56 11.53
C ASP A 350 3.42 -11.18 10.88
N LEU A 351 3.30 -12.45 10.44
CA LEU A 351 4.41 -13.26 9.95
C LEU A 351 4.06 -13.89 8.60
N ILE A 352 5.07 -14.08 7.77
CA ILE A 352 4.96 -14.89 6.56
C ILE A 352 6.05 -15.96 6.52
N LEU A 353 5.68 -17.13 5.99
CA LEU A 353 6.59 -18.23 5.73
C LEU A 353 6.83 -18.29 4.23
N VAL A 354 8.10 -18.20 3.81
CA VAL A 354 8.48 -18.06 2.40
C VAL A 354 9.41 -19.19 1.99
N ASP A 355 9.01 -19.94 0.96
CA ASP A 355 9.85 -20.89 0.26
C ASP A 355 10.66 -20.18 -0.84
N VAL A 356 11.98 -20.37 -0.83
CA VAL A 356 12.92 -19.79 -1.79
C VAL A 356 13.64 -20.84 -2.64
N THR A 357 13.31 -22.12 -2.48
CA THR A 357 14.02 -23.24 -3.13
C THR A 357 13.85 -23.28 -4.64
N GLY A 358 12.73 -22.77 -5.16
CA GLY A 358 12.41 -22.75 -6.59
C GLY A 358 13.00 -21.57 -7.38
N GLY A 359 13.94 -20.80 -6.81
CA GLY A 359 14.56 -19.63 -7.46
C GLY A 359 13.64 -18.38 -7.52
N ARG A 360 12.37 -18.52 -7.10
CA ARG A 360 11.43 -17.41 -6.88
C ARG A 360 10.76 -17.58 -5.51
N PRO A 361 10.64 -16.50 -4.72
CA PRO A 361 9.98 -16.58 -3.43
C PRO A 361 8.50 -16.92 -3.61
N ARG A 362 8.01 -17.84 -2.78
CA ARG A 362 6.61 -18.27 -2.73
C ARG A 362 6.13 -18.25 -1.29
N VAL A 363 5.04 -17.57 -1.02
CA VAL A 363 4.42 -17.58 0.31
C VAL A 363 3.80 -18.97 0.55
N VAL A 364 4.16 -19.59 1.67
CA VAL A 364 3.64 -20.88 2.12
C VAL A 364 2.55 -20.67 3.17
N ALA A 365 2.73 -19.70 4.05
CA ALA A 365 1.72 -19.33 5.04
C ALA A 365 1.77 -17.83 5.32
N THR A 366 0.62 -17.26 5.65
CA THR A 366 0.47 -15.89 6.15
C THR A 366 -0.28 -15.92 7.47
N ILE A 367 0.30 -15.26 8.46
CA ILE A 367 -0.20 -15.16 9.82
C ILE A 367 -0.45 -13.68 10.11
N VAL A 368 -1.66 -13.35 10.51
CA VAL A 368 -2.08 -11.98 10.86
C VAL A 368 -2.58 -11.96 12.28
N ALA A 369 -1.97 -11.13 13.12
CA ALA A 369 -2.27 -11.07 14.55
C ALA A 369 -2.34 -12.49 15.19
N GLY A 370 -1.36 -13.34 14.92
CA GLY A 370 -1.29 -14.69 15.45
C GLY A 370 -2.33 -15.68 14.91
N ARG A 371 -3.06 -15.33 13.84
CA ARG A 371 -4.02 -16.24 13.17
C ARG A 371 -3.47 -16.65 11.82
N VAL A 372 -3.45 -17.94 11.54
CA VAL A 372 -3.15 -18.46 10.19
C VAL A 372 -4.32 -18.09 9.27
N VAL A 373 -4.09 -17.22 8.31
CA VAL A 373 -5.13 -16.70 7.40
C VAL A 373 -4.93 -17.15 5.94
N TYR A 374 -3.73 -17.63 5.62
CA TYR A 374 -3.40 -18.26 4.35
C TYR A 374 -2.44 -19.42 4.59
N LEU A 375 -2.66 -20.55 3.89
CA LEU A 375 -1.84 -21.74 3.98
C LEU A 375 -1.85 -22.49 2.65
N ALA A 376 -0.69 -22.60 2.01
CA ALA A 376 -0.50 -23.37 0.77
C ALA A 376 -0.18 -24.85 1.02
N GLU A 377 0.40 -25.19 2.19
CA GLU A 377 0.87 -26.53 2.55
C GLU A 377 0.30 -26.98 3.90
N ALA A 378 -0.89 -27.55 3.88
CA ALA A 378 -1.60 -27.98 5.12
C ALA A 378 -0.82 -29.00 5.98
N ALA A 379 0.05 -29.79 5.37
CA ALA A 379 0.88 -30.77 6.08
C ALA A 379 1.88 -30.14 7.08
N ARG A 380 2.12 -28.83 6.99
CA ARG A 380 3.00 -28.11 7.92
C ARG A 380 2.34 -27.71 9.24
N ILE A 381 1.03 -27.88 9.35
CA ILE A 381 0.31 -27.59 10.60
C ILE A 381 0.11 -28.86 11.42
N HIS A 382 0.51 -28.79 12.68
CA HIS A 382 0.35 -29.85 13.65
C HIS A 382 -0.42 -29.32 14.87
N GLY A 383 -1.41 -30.08 15.34
CA GLY A 383 -2.05 -29.79 16.62
C GLY A 383 -1.03 -29.95 17.75
N GLY A 384 -1.02 -29.02 18.69
CA GLY A 384 -0.22 -29.14 19.93
C GLY A 384 -0.76 -30.33 20.75
N GLN A 385 0.13 -31.16 21.27
CA GLN A 385 -0.20 -32.19 22.27
C GLN A 385 -0.25 -31.56 23.65
#